data_34a86ff7ca206662bbd0754bfb463743
#
_entry.id   34a86ff7ca206662bbd0754bfb463743
#
_cell.length_a   1.000
_cell.length_b   1.000
_cell.length_c   1.000
_cell.angle_alpha   90.00
_cell.angle_beta   90.00
_cell.angle_gamma   90.00
#
_symmetry.space_group_name_H-M   'P 1'
#
loop_
_entity.id
_entity.type
_entity.pdbx_description
1 polymer ?
#
loop_
_entity_poly.entity_id
_entity_poly.type
_entity_poly.pdbx_seq_one_letter_code
_entity_poly.pdbx_strand_id
1 'polypeptide(L)'
;MKKLDLTLQQFLDKDFHLYEDNPVIRCFGVSPVIADPSVLTPDNTHDGKWHLFCHGLLGVFLFTSDDGIHWTRTSHVLPRAMRPDCVYVDGTYYLYYEQTQSLFKKAISLVGGKWFSEIYLTTSKDLISWTTPTPIIKGDMPYMTSRLGTSVSNPHLIKVGDKYRLYFSAGLTYITDCSFSEPTHISYAESDRLD
;
A
#
# COMPACT_ATOMS: atom_id res chain seq x y z
N MET A 1 18.70 3.96 2.41
CA MET A 1 17.98 4.44 3.61
C MET A 1 19.00 4.93 4.64
N LYS A 2 19.05 6.24 4.95
CA LYS A 2 19.85 6.73 6.08
C LYS A 2 19.33 6.09 7.35
N LYS A 3 20.21 5.37 8.07
CA LYS A 3 19.89 4.83 9.38
C LYS A 3 19.58 6.01 10.31
N LEU A 4 18.39 6.03 10.89
CA LEU A 4 18.05 7.03 11.90
C LEU A 4 18.84 6.67 13.17
N ASP A 5 19.86 7.44 13.45
CA ASP A 5 20.75 7.20 14.61
C ASP A 5 20.22 7.97 15.84
N LEU A 6 19.05 7.53 16.32
CA LEU A 6 18.39 8.08 17.50
C LEU A 6 18.58 7.13 18.67
N THR A 7 19.00 7.66 19.80
CA THR A 7 18.92 6.92 21.07
C THR A 7 17.47 6.74 21.49
N LEU A 8 17.18 5.71 22.30
CA LEU A 8 15.84 5.50 22.86
C LEU A 8 15.33 6.76 23.59
N GLN A 9 16.20 7.45 24.34
CA GLN A 9 15.82 8.67 25.07
C GLN A 9 15.44 9.78 24.09
N GLN A 10 16.22 10.01 23.04
CA GLN A 10 15.89 11.00 22.00
C GLN A 10 14.59 10.68 21.26
N PHE A 11 14.24 9.40 21.14
CA PHE A 11 12.95 8.97 20.59
C PHE A 11 11.79 9.25 21.56
N LEU A 12 11.97 8.96 22.85
CA LEU A 12 10.96 9.19 23.89
C LEU A 12 10.74 10.69 24.19
N ASP A 13 11.78 11.51 24.00
CA ASP A 13 11.71 12.97 24.21
C ASP A 13 11.11 13.72 23.01
N LYS A 14 10.72 13.01 21.93
CA LYS A 14 10.09 13.61 20.76
C LYS A 14 8.58 13.53 20.86
N ASP A 15 7.95 14.68 21.00
CA ASP A 15 6.52 14.81 20.87
C ASP A 15 6.13 14.92 19.39
N PHE A 16 5.12 14.14 18.98
CA PHE A 16 4.49 14.34 17.66
C PHE A 16 3.52 15.51 17.76
N HIS A 17 3.84 16.58 17.06
CA HIS A 17 2.94 17.71 16.91
C HIS A 17 2.18 17.63 15.59
N LEU A 18 0.86 17.84 15.65
CA LEU A 18 0.06 17.95 14.43
C LEU A 18 0.50 19.20 13.67
N TYR A 19 0.70 19.05 12.37
CA TYR A 19 0.92 20.19 11.49
C TYR A 19 -0.32 21.07 11.50
N GLU A 20 -0.13 22.38 11.67
CA GLU A 20 -1.23 23.34 11.90
C GLU A 20 -2.22 23.43 10.72
N ASP A 21 -1.72 23.28 9.49
CA ASP A 21 -2.54 23.35 8.28
C ASP A 21 -3.06 21.96 7.80
N ASN A 22 -3.11 20.96 8.70
CA ASN A 22 -3.71 19.68 8.34
C ASN A 22 -5.19 19.83 7.93
N PRO A 23 -5.71 18.96 7.03
CA PRO A 23 -5.05 17.86 6.36
C PRO A 23 -4.26 18.30 5.12
N VAL A 24 -3.07 17.71 4.91
CA VAL A 24 -2.20 18.00 3.74
C VAL A 24 -2.77 17.47 2.41
N ILE A 25 -3.60 16.41 2.46
CA ILE A 25 -4.35 15.87 1.31
C ILE A 25 -5.80 15.64 1.73
N ARG A 26 -6.75 16.04 0.89
CA ARG A 26 -8.19 15.82 1.09
C ARG A 26 -8.71 14.82 0.07
N CYS A 27 -9.83 14.17 0.38
CA CYS A 27 -10.59 13.38 -0.59
C CYS A 27 -10.89 14.21 -1.85
N PHE A 28 -10.91 13.56 -3.00
CA PHE A 28 -11.03 14.22 -4.30
C PHE A 28 -12.00 13.49 -5.24
N GLY A 29 -12.63 14.27 -6.11
CA GLY A 29 -13.57 13.75 -7.12
C GLY A 29 -14.73 13.00 -6.48
N VAL A 30 -15.02 11.84 -7.03
CA VAL A 30 -16.12 10.96 -6.57
C VAL A 30 -15.70 9.97 -5.48
N SER A 31 -14.43 10.01 -5.04
CA SER A 31 -13.92 9.11 -4.00
C SER A 31 -14.08 9.74 -2.62
N PRO A 32 -14.95 9.22 -1.77
CA PRO A 32 -15.06 9.62 -0.37
C PRO A 32 -13.93 9.03 0.50
N VAL A 33 -13.06 8.22 -0.10
CA VAL A 33 -11.98 7.49 0.58
C VAL A 33 -10.63 7.94 0.05
N ILE A 34 -9.71 8.17 0.96
CA ILE A 34 -8.26 8.28 0.74
C ILE A 34 -7.58 7.60 1.93
N ALA A 35 -6.75 6.59 1.67
CA ALA A 35 -6.19 5.74 2.72
C ALA A 35 -4.87 5.07 2.30
N ASP A 36 -4.19 4.49 3.31
CA ASP A 36 -3.01 3.65 3.20
C ASP A 36 -1.87 4.33 2.41
N PRO A 37 -1.31 5.43 2.93
CA PRO A 37 -0.25 6.15 2.26
C PRO A 37 1.08 5.38 2.28
N SER A 38 1.73 5.28 1.11
CA SER A 38 3.13 4.88 0.95
C SER A 38 3.91 6.06 0.40
N VAL A 39 4.93 6.53 1.15
CA VAL A 39 5.65 7.76 0.86
C VAL A 39 7.10 7.47 0.49
N LEU A 40 7.55 8.04 -0.62
CA LEU A 40 8.94 8.10 -1.01
C LEU A 40 9.49 9.52 -0.77
N THR A 41 10.60 9.60 -0.08
CA THR A 41 11.31 10.86 0.15
C THR A 41 12.19 11.22 -1.06
N PRO A 42 12.58 12.50 -1.25
CA PRO A 42 13.42 12.93 -2.37
C PRO A 42 14.70 12.12 -2.57
N ASP A 43 15.32 11.65 -1.49
CA ASP A 43 16.54 10.82 -1.53
C ASP A 43 16.29 9.42 -2.13
N ASN A 44 15.02 9.02 -2.26
CA ASN A 44 14.58 7.70 -2.75
C ASN A 44 13.70 7.82 -4.01
N THR A 45 13.98 8.81 -4.86
CA THR A 45 13.26 9.03 -6.11
C THR A 45 14.22 9.46 -7.21
N HIS A 46 13.85 9.25 -8.46
CA HIS A 46 14.70 9.58 -9.61
C HIS A 46 14.77 11.09 -9.90
N ASP A 47 13.75 11.84 -9.47
CA ASP A 47 13.56 13.27 -9.77
C ASP A 47 13.76 14.18 -8.56
N GLY A 48 14.13 13.63 -7.41
CA GLY A 48 14.37 14.38 -6.17
C GLY A 48 13.12 15.00 -5.55
N LYS A 49 11.92 14.50 -5.91
CA LYS A 49 10.65 14.94 -5.35
C LYS A 49 10.07 13.95 -4.36
N TRP A 50 9.16 14.43 -3.53
CA TRP A 50 8.31 13.57 -2.72
C TRP A 50 7.26 12.91 -3.60
N HIS A 51 7.05 11.60 -3.44
CA HIS A 51 5.97 10.86 -4.07
C HIS A 51 5.14 10.16 -2.99
N LEU A 52 3.82 10.24 -3.10
CA LEU A 52 2.90 9.57 -2.20
C LEU A 52 1.89 8.76 -3.01
N PHE A 53 1.88 7.47 -2.79
CA PHE A 53 0.86 6.57 -3.28
C PHE A 53 -0.20 6.38 -2.21
N CYS A 54 -1.45 6.45 -2.59
CA CYS A 54 -2.56 6.11 -1.71
C CYS A 54 -3.69 5.52 -2.52
N HIS A 55 -4.62 4.83 -1.88
CA HIS A 55 -5.78 4.37 -2.61
C HIS A 55 -7.03 5.20 -2.28
N GLY A 56 -7.88 5.32 -3.28
CA GLY A 56 -9.25 5.77 -3.16
C GLY A 56 -10.22 4.66 -3.57
N LEU A 57 -11.49 5.00 -3.73
CA LEU A 57 -12.51 4.02 -4.12
C LEU A 57 -12.21 3.35 -5.48
N LEU A 58 -11.63 4.10 -6.41
CA LEU A 58 -11.39 3.64 -7.79
C LEU A 58 -10.06 2.92 -8.00
N GLY A 59 -9.13 3.03 -7.06
CA GLY A 59 -7.80 2.43 -7.15
C GLY A 59 -6.69 3.27 -6.54
N VAL A 60 -5.45 3.03 -6.96
CA VAL A 60 -4.25 3.72 -6.46
C VAL A 60 -3.97 4.98 -7.26
N PHE A 61 -3.70 6.06 -6.55
CA PHE A 61 -3.35 7.36 -7.07
C PHE A 61 -1.95 7.76 -6.62
N LEU A 62 -1.27 8.56 -7.45
CA LEU A 62 0.01 9.17 -7.18
C LEU A 62 -0.15 10.67 -6.97
N PHE A 63 0.47 11.16 -5.91
CA PHE A 63 0.67 12.56 -5.61
C PHE A 63 2.16 12.88 -5.58
N THR A 64 2.51 14.09 -5.98
CA THR A 64 3.88 14.60 -5.90
C THR A 64 3.93 15.90 -5.12
N SER A 65 5.07 16.16 -4.51
CA SER A 65 5.34 17.40 -3.77
C SER A 65 6.81 17.77 -3.85
N ASP A 66 7.12 19.06 -3.82
CA ASP A 66 8.49 19.57 -3.70
C ASP A 66 8.94 19.69 -2.23
N ASP A 67 8.01 19.81 -1.29
CA ASP A 67 8.27 20.09 0.14
C ASP A 67 7.71 19.03 1.12
N GLY A 68 6.95 18.03 0.63
CA GLY A 68 6.28 17.02 1.47
C GLY A 68 5.02 17.52 2.17
N ILE A 69 4.59 18.74 1.91
CA ILE A 69 3.43 19.40 2.53
C ILE A 69 2.35 19.74 1.51
N HIS A 70 2.75 20.39 0.42
CA HIS A 70 1.84 20.78 -0.66
C HIS A 70 1.83 19.73 -1.76
N TRP A 71 0.74 18.98 -1.83
CA TRP A 71 0.62 17.80 -2.71
C TRP A 71 -0.24 18.07 -3.92
N THR A 72 0.25 17.65 -5.08
CA THR A 72 -0.49 17.67 -6.34
C THR A 72 -0.74 16.25 -6.81
N ARG A 73 -2.01 15.91 -7.10
CA ARG A 73 -2.35 14.63 -7.71
C ARG A 73 -1.88 14.61 -9.17
N THR A 74 -1.02 13.65 -9.51
CA THR A 74 -0.42 13.54 -10.84
C THR A 74 -1.07 12.47 -11.71
N SER A 75 -1.44 11.31 -11.12
CA SER A 75 -2.01 10.24 -11.92
C SER A 75 -2.94 9.31 -11.13
N HIS A 76 -3.78 8.57 -11.88
CA HIS A 76 -4.45 7.35 -11.43
C HIS A 76 -3.62 6.17 -11.95
N VAL A 77 -2.85 5.56 -11.05
CA VAL A 77 -1.83 4.57 -11.41
C VAL A 77 -2.45 3.22 -11.76
N LEU A 78 -3.33 2.73 -10.89
CA LEU A 78 -3.90 1.38 -11.00
C LEU A 78 -5.37 1.35 -10.62
N PRO A 79 -6.25 0.82 -11.47
CA PRO A 79 -7.66 0.62 -11.13
C PRO A 79 -7.83 -0.58 -10.19
N ARG A 80 -8.78 -0.51 -9.27
CA ARG A 80 -9.17 -1.58 -8.34
C ARG A 80 -8.07 -2.02 -7.37
N ALA A 81 -6.95 -1.32 -7.36
CA ALA A 81 -5.82 -1.55 -6.47
C ALA A 81 -6.04 -0.84 -5.14
N MET A 82 -5.57 -1.45 -4.06
CA MET A 82 -5.64 -0.91 -2.70
C MET A 82 -4.31 -1.13 -1.98
N ARG A 83 -4.10 -0.38 -0.89
CA ARG A 83 -3.00 -0.58 0.06
C ARG A 83 -1.65 -0.70 -0.63
N PRO A 84 -1.22 0.34 -1.34
CA PRO A 84 0.03 0.35 -2.06
C PRO A 84 1.22 0.38 -1.11
N ASP A 85 2.30 -0.31 -1.47
CA ASP A 85 3.63 -0.13 -0.91
C ASP A 85 4.64 0.00 -2.04
N CYS A 86 5.30 1.16 -2.12
CA CYS A 86 6.23 1.47 -3.20
C CYS A 86 7.64 1.63 -2.67
N VAL A 87 8.59 0.98 -3.31
CA VAL A 87 10.01 1.15 -3.05
C VAL A 87 10.76 1.51 -4.32
N TYR A 88 11.82 2.29 -4.20
CA TYR A 88 12.70 2.64 -5.31
C TYR A 88 14.08 2.02 -5.09
N VAL A 89 14.50 1.14 -5.99
CA VAL A 89 15.75 0.41 -5.88
C VAL A 89 16.41 0.33 -7.27
N ASP A 90 17.67 0.70 -7.35
CA ASP A 90 18.47 0.61 -8.57
C ASP A 90 17.79 1.17 -9.83
N GLY A 91 17.21 2.37 -9.69
CA GLY A 91 16.57 3.08 -10.81
C GLY A 91 15.20 2.53 -11.21
N THR A 92 14.58 1.71 -10.38
CA THR A 92 13.27 1.11 -10.65
C THR A 92 12.35 1.24 -9.44
N TYR A 93 11.12 1.65 -9.69
CA TYR A 93 10.03 1.64 -8.72
C TYR A 93 9.35 0.27 -8.75
N TYR A 94 9.18 -0.34 -7.59
CA TYR A 94 8.45 -1.58 -7.36
C TYR A 94 7.22 -1.23 -6.54
N LEU A 95 6.05 -1.36 -7.15
CA LEU A 95 4.77 -1.07 -6.50
C LEU A 95 4.04 -2.37 -6.21
N TYR A 96 4.05 -2.75 -4.94
CA TYR A 96 3.27 -3.85 -4.39
C TYR A 96 1.91 -3.33 -3.96
N TYR A 97 0.86 -4.08 -4.20
CA TYR A 97 -0.48 -3.65 -3.86
C TYR A 97 -1.47 -4.81 -3.77
N GLU A 98 -2.55 -4.57 -3.08
CA GLU A 98 -3.69 -5.49 -3.07
C GLU A 98 -4.54 -5.28 -4.31
N GLN A 99 -4.66 -6.30 -5.16
CA GLN A 99 -5.58 -6.33 -6.28
C GLN A 99 -6.90 -6.93 -5.85
N THR A 100 -7.96 -6.13 -5.93
CA THR A 100 -9.30 -6.59 -5.57
C THR A 100 -10.10 -7.03 -6.79
N GLN A 101 -11.17 -7.76 -6.53
CA GLN A 101 -12.17 -8.11 -7.54
C GLN A 101 -12.82 -6.86 -8.17
N SER A 102 -13.58 -7.04 -9.27
CA SER A 102 -14.26 -5.93 -9.94
C SER A 102 -15.16 -5.13 -8.98
N LEU A 103 -15.37 -3.83 -9.28
CA LEU A 103 -16.21 -2.95 -8.46
C LEU A 103 -17.60 -3.54 -8.21
N PHE A 104 -18.19 -4.21 -9.21
CA PHE A 104 -19.47 -4.88 -9.09
C PHE A 104 -19.45 -6.02 -8.06
N LYS A 105 -18.45 -6.92 -8.14
CA LYS A 105 -18.27 -8.00 -7.16
C LYS A 105 -17.92 -7.46 -5.77
N LYS A 106 -17.17 -6.36 -5.71
CA LYS A 106 -16.85 -5.66 -4.46
C LYS A 106 -18.12 -5.09 -3.80
N ALA A 107 -19.01 -4.49 -4.58
CA ALA A 107 -20.31 -4.02 -4.08
C ALA A 107 -21.17 -5.17 -3.56
N ILE A 108 -21.20 -6.32 -4.25
CA ILE A 108 -21.89 -7.53 -3.79
C ILE A 108 -21.27 -8.07 -2.48
N SER A 109 -19.95 -8.00 -2.32
CA SER A 109 -19.31 -8.48 -1.09
C SER A 109 -19.68 -7.65 0.15
N LEU A 110 -20.03 -6.38 -0.02
CA LEU A 110 -20.54 -5.52 1.06
C LEU A 110 -21.94 -5.92 1.54
N VAL A 111 -22.71 -6.64 0.73
CA VAL A 111 -24.06 -7.12 1.06
C VAL A 111 -24.14 -8.65 1.24
N GLY A 112 -23.02 -9.28 1.62
CA GLY A 112 -22.95 -10.72 1.92
C GLY A 112 -22.26 -11.59 0.86
N GLY A 113 -21.66 -11.00 -0.17
CA GLY A 113 -20.80 -11.71 -1.11
C GLY A 113 -19.41 -12.01 -0.53
N LYS A 114 -18.69 -12.94 -1.15
CA LYS A 114 -17.33 -13.27 -0.72
C LYS A 114 -16.32 -12.25 -1.22
N TRP A 115 -15.40 -11.87 -0.33
CA TRP A 115 -14.23 -11.06 -0.69
C TRP A 115 -13.21 -11.89 -1.45
N PHE A 116 -12.46 -11.25 -2.35
CA PHE A 116 -11.31 -11.85 -3.02
C PHE A 116 -10.25 -10.79 -3.28
N SER A 117 -9.05 -11.04 -2.78
CA SER A 117 -7.88 -10.21 -3.07
C SER A 117 -6.58 -11.02 -3.06
N GLU A 118 -5.61 -10.53 -3.82
CA GLU A 118 -4.26 -11.08 -3.95
C GLU A 118 -3.26 -9.91 -4.00
N ILE A 119 -1.98 -10.17 -3.71
CA ILE A 119 -0.92 -9.17 -3.87
C ILE A 119 -0.31 -9.28 -5.25
N TYR A 120 -0.24 -8.14 -5.91
CA TYR A 120 0.36 -7.95 -7.22
C TYR A 120 1.57 -7.03 -7.13
N LEU A 121 2.45 -7.17 -8.11
CA LEU A 121 3.58 -6.28 -8.37
C LEU A 121 3.46 -5.67 -9.76
N THR A 122 3.78 -4.40 -9.87
CA THR A 122 4.10 -3.72 -11.12
C THR A 122 5.33 -2.84 -10.93
N THR A 123 6.06 -2.58 -11.99
CA THR A 123 7.29 -1.77 -11.93
C THR A 123 7.25 -0.60 -12.90
N SER A 124 8.00 0.44 -12.58
CA SER A 124 8.18 1.61 -13.44
C SER A 124 9.57 2.20 -13.27
N LYS A 125 10.07 2.89 -14.29
CA LYS A 125 11.32 3.68 -14.22
C LYS A 125 11.07 5.19 -14.15
N ASP A 126 9.86 5.61 -14.50
CA ASP A 126 9.51 7.00 -14.72
C ASP A 126 8.22 7.44 -14.01
N LEU A 127 7.55 6.53 -13.28
CA LEU A 127 6.23 6.72 -12.63
C LEU A 127 5.07 7.03 -13.60
N ILE A 128 5.32 6.92 -14.91
CA ILE A 128 4.34 7.16 -15.98
C ILE A 128 3.95 5.83 -16.64
N SER A 129 4.97 5.07 -17.04
CA SER A 129 4.81 3.79 -17.75
C SER A 129 5.01 2.65 -16.76
N TRP A 130 3.98 1.83 -16.56
CA TRP A 130 4.00 0.69 -15.63
C TRP A 130 3.95 -0.62 -16.40
N THR A 131 4.70 -1.60 -15.94
CA THR A 131 4.66 -2.97 -16.50
C THR A 131 3.30 -3.60 -16.29
N THR A 132 2.99 -4.64 -17.07
CA THR A 132 1.80 -5.46 -16.82
C THR A 132 1.86 -6.05 -15.41
N PRO A 133 0.84 -5.82 -14.55
CA PRO A 133 0.83 -6.35 -13.21
C PRO A 133 0.87 -7.87 -13.14
N THR A 134 1.67 -8.39 -12.22
CA THR A 134 1.86 -9.83 -12.01
C THR A 134 1.45 -10.21 -10.58
N PRO A 135 0.65 -11.27 -10.38
CA PRO A 135 0.35 -11.77 -9.04
C PRO A 135 1.59 -12.41 -8.42
N ILE A 136 1.94 -12.00 -7.19
CA ILE A 136 3.11 -12.52 -6.48
C ILE A 136 2.74 -13.33 -5.23
N ILE A 137 1.66 -12.94 -4.53
CA ILE A 137 1.10 -13.72 -3.42
C ILE A 137 -0.36 -14.00 -3.72
N LYS A 138 -0.67 -15.27 -3.93
CA LYS A 138 -2.04 -15.77 -4.15
C LYS A 138 -2.61 -16.32 -2.84
N GLY A 139 -3.93 -16.29 -2.75
CA GLY A 139 -4.64 -16.79 -1.57
C GLY A 139 -4.84 -18.31 -1.61
N ASP A 140 -3.77 -19.09 -1.77
CA ASP A 140 -3.78 -20.54 -1.96
C ASP A 140 -3.53 -21.36 -0.69
N MET A 141 -3.14 -20.67 0.41
CA MET A 141 -2.96 -21.36 1.70
C MET A 141 -4.27 -21.40 2.50
N PRO A 142 -4.53 -22.47 3.27
CA PRO A 142 -5.80 -22.63 4.01
C PRO A 142 -6.14 -21.46 4.93
N TYR A 143 -5.17 -20.85 5.62
CA TYR A 143 -5.40 -19.75 6.54
C TYR A 143 -5.72 -18.41 5.84
N MET A 144 -5.48 -18.31 4.54
CA MET A 144 -5.80 -17.12 3.73
C MET A 144 -7.29 -17.07 3.34
N THR A 145 -8.01 -18.17 3.53
CA THR A 145 -9.41 -18.32 3.12
C THR A 145 -10.30 -18.58 4.33
N SER A 146 -11.44 -17.96 4.36
CA SER A 146 -12.49 -18.13 5.36
C SER A 146 -13.87 -18.23 4.69
N ARG A 147 -14.92 -18.37 5.51
CA ARG A 147 -16.30 -18.26 5.00
C ARG A 147 -16.62 -16.92 4.34
N LEU A 148 -15.86 -15.86 4.67
CA LEU A 148 -16.01 -14.51 4.13
C LEU A 148 -15.28 -14.30 2.81
N GLY A 149 -14.44 -15.25 2.41
CA GLY A 149 -13.67 -15.20 1.17
C GLY A 149 -12.18 -15.39 1.38
N THR A 150 -11.40 -15.04 0.36
CA THR A 150 -9.94 -15.09 0.35
C THR A 150 -9.39 -13.67 0.44
N SER A 151 -8.47 -13.43 1.35
CA SER A 151 -7.82 -12.13 1.50
C SER A 151 -6.33 -12.29 1.69
N VAL A 152 -5.58 -11.59 0.83
CA VAL A 152 -4.15 -11.34 0.97
C VAL A 152 -3.96 -9.85 0.70
N SER A 153 -3.51 -9.08 1.70
CA SER A 153 -3.64 -7.63 1.71
C SER A 153 -2.50 -6.94 2.47
N ASN A 154 -2.46 -5.63 2.44
CA ASN A 154 -1.50 -4.80 3.18
C ASN A 154 -0.03 -5.22 2.97
N PRO A 155 0.47 -5.29 1.73
CA PRO A 155 1.87 -5.60 1.49
C PRO A 155 2.77 -4.53 2.09
N HIS A 156 3.89 -4.94 2.68
CA HIS A 156 4.95 -4.05 3.13
C HIS A 156 6.32 -4.71 2.96
N LEU A 157 7.15 -4.12 2.11
CA LEU A 157 8.45 -4.65 1.78
C LEU A 157 9.55 -4.07 2.66
N ILE A 158 10.39 -4.94 3.22
CA ILE A 158 11.62 -4.52 3.89
C ILE A 158 12.82 -5.32 3.41
N LYS A 159 14.00 -4.73 3.49
CA LYS A 159 15.28 -5.42 3.27
C LYS A 159 15.83 -5.92 4.60
N VAL A 160 16.15 -7.21 4.68
CA VAL A 160 16.70 -7.88 5.85
C VAL A 160 18.00 -8.60 5.47
N GLY A 161 19.15 -8.03 5.80
CA GLY A 161 20.43 -8.52 5.30
C GLY A 161 20.48 -8.45 3.77
N ASP A 162 20.76 -9.59 3.14
CA ASP A 162 20.84 -9.70 1.67
C ASP A 162 19.50 -10.07 1.02
N LYS A 163 18.45 -10.25 1.81
CA LYS A 163 17.13 -10.68 1.33
C LYS A 163 16.08 -9.59 1.47
N TYR A 164 15.00 -9.75 0.73
CA TYR A 164 13.78 -8.96 0.84
C TYR A 164 12.68 -9.77 1.50
N ARG A 165 11.96 -9.17 2.43
CA ARG A 165 10.76 -9.74 3.05
C ARG A 165 9.57 -8.88 2.74
N LEU A 166 8.55 -9.50 2.16
CA LEU A 166 7.25 -8.90 1.95
C LEU A 166 6.32 -9.38 3.06
N TYR A 167 6.04 -8.52 4.03
CA TYR A 167 5.02 -8.78 5.04
C TYR A 167 3.64 -8.48 4.46
N PHE A 168 2.64 -9.23 4.88
CA PHE A 168 1.27 -9.04 4.44
C PHE A 168 0.26 -9.57 5.45
N SER A 169 -0.97 -9.07 5.35
CA SER A 169 -2.11 -9.55 6.12
C SER A 169 -2.88 -10.61 5.33
N ALA A 170 -3.44 -11.60 6.02
CA ALA A 170 -4.18 -12.68 5.37
C ALA A 170 -5.39 -13.17 6.18
N GLY A 171 -6.33 -13.82 5.47
CA GLY A 171 -7.57 -14.29 6.05
C GLY A 171 -8.56 -13.15 6.36
N LEU A 172 -9.77 -13.50 6.76
CA LEU A 172 -10.80 -12.52 7.15
C LEU A 172 -11.67 -13.05 8.28
N THR A 173 -11.97 -12.17 9.23
CA THR A 173 -13.02 -12.36 10.22
C THR A 173 -13.91 -11.12 10.29
N TYR A 174 -15.18 -11.30 10.63
CA TYR A 174 -16.08 -10.18 10.83
C TYR A 174 -16.02 -9.72 12.29
N ILE A 175 -15.78 -8.43 12.50
CA ILE A 175 -15.75 -7.78 13.79
C ILE A 175 -17.07 -7.05 14.01
N THR A 176 -17.85 -7.48 14.99
CA THR A 176 -19.22 -6.95 15.25
C THR A 176 -19.17 -5.50 15.72
N ASP A 177 -18.19 -5.13 16.52
CA ASP A 177 -18.09 -3.81 17.14
C ASP A 177 -17.93 -2.68 16.14
N CYS A 178 -17.15 -2.92 15.05
CA CYS A 178 -16.97 -1.95 13.98
C CYS A 178 -17.79 -2.26 12.72
N SER A 179 -18.53 -3.36 12.69
CA SER A 179 -19.30 -3.83 11.53
C SER A 179 -18.45 -3.97 10.26
N PHE A 180 -17.22 -4.44 10.41
CA PHE A 180 -16.23 -4.55 9.35
C PHE A 180 -15.52 -5.90 9.36
N SER A 181 -14.92 -6.27 8.22
CA SER A 181 -14.11 -7.49 8.10
C SER A 181 -12.63 -7.14 8.14
N GLU A 182 -11.92 -7.77 9.07
CA GLU A 182 -10.49 -7.54 9.31
C GLU A 182 -9.65 -8.80 9.05
N PRO A 183 -8.39 -8.65 8.66
CA PRO A 183 -7.46 -9.76 8.55
C PRO A 183 -7.23 -10.47 9.88
N THR A 184 -6.95 -11.77 9.81
CA THR A 184 -6.74 -12.62 11.00
C THR A 184 -5.29 -13.02 11.22
N HIS A 185 -4.43 -12.87 10.21
CA HIS A 185 -3.05 -13.35 10.25
C HIS A 185 -2.09 -12.30 9.66
N ILE A 186 -0.87 -12.28 10.17
CA ILE A 186 0.28 -11.62 9.54
C ILE A 186 1.23 -12.72 9.08
N SER A 187 1.67 -12.60 7.84
CA SER A 187 2.58 -13.53 7.18
C SER A 187 3.70 -12.78 6.47
N TYR A 188 4.73 -13.49 6.04
CA TYR A 188 5.72 -12.94 5.12
C TYR A 188 6.17 -13.97 4.08
N ALA A 189 6.60 -13.47 2.94
CA ALA A 189 7.37 -14.18 1.94
C ALA A 189 8.78 -13.59 1.87
N GLU A 190 9.78 -14.42 1.53
CA GLU A 190 11.18 -14.01 1.43
C GLU A 190 11.71 -14.31 0.02
N SER A 191 12.50 -13.38 -0.51
CA SER A 191 13.15 -13.54 -1.82
C SER A 191 14.52 -12.85 -1.84
N ASP A 192 15.41 -13.34 -2.69
CA ASP A 192 16.68 -12.68 -3.02
C ASP A 192 16.50 -11.55 -4.05
N ARG A 193 15.31 -11.46 -4.67
CA ARG A 193 14.95 -10.50 -5.71
C ARG A 193 13.66 -9.76 -5.35
N LEU A 194 13.43 -8.63 -6.03
CA LEU A 194 12.24 -7.78 -5.85
C LEU A 194 11.06 -8.16 -6.74
N ASP A 195 11.27 -9.05 -7.71
CA ASP A 195 10.32 -9.50 -8.72
C ASP A 195 10.03 -11.02 -8.67
#